data_e5d0fa4342c813635c957a003fa3e692
#
_entry.id   e5d0fa4342c813635c957a003fa3e692
#
_cell.length_a   1.000
_cell.length_b   1.000
_cell.length_c   1.000
_cell.angle_alpha   90.00
_cell.angle_beta   90.00
_cell.angle_gamma   90.00
#
_symmetry.space_group_name_H-M   'P 1'
#
loop_
_entity.id
_entity.type
_entity.pdbx_description
1 polymer ?
#
loop_
_entity_poly.entity_id
_entity_poly.type
_entity_poly.pdbx_seq_one_letter_code
_entity_poly.pdbx_strand_id
1 'polypeptide(L)'
;MCVSSAPVSAGPVAAPTQEVRIAAVNSDRILRESALAKAAQEKLKQEFSKRDQELQALAKTLKAKSNKLDKNAAALSDPERKRAQLELTQLDADFQRKQREFSEDLNQRRNEELAAVLERANKVIKQISEARNYDLIVQEAVYVNPRIDITDDVLKALSKPNGGF
;
A
#
# COMPACT_ATOMS: atom_id res chain seq x y z
N MET A 1 10.17 -43.46 75.07
CA MET A 1 10.87 -42.66 74.10
C MET A 1 9.92 -42.40 72.93
N CYS A 2 9.29 -41.22 72.95
CA CYS A 2 8.36 -40.81 71.87
C CYS A 2 9.11 -39.89 70.89
N VAL A 3 9.23 -40.35 69.66
CA VAL A 3 9.79 -39.52 68.55
C VAL A 3 8.64 -38.80 67.87
N SER A 4 8.54 -37.48 68.04
CA SER A 4 7.51 -36.66 67.47
C SER A 4 8.00 -36.20 66.04
N SER A 5 7.36 -36.70 65.01
CA SER A 5 7.60 -36.27 63.62
C SER A 5 6.71 -35.07 63.30
N ALA A 6 7.31 -33.90 63.06
CA ALA A 6 6.61 -32.72 62.60
C ALA A 6 6.39 -32.76 61.08
N PRO A 7 5.23 -32.38 60.55
CA PRO A 7 5.00 -32.33 59.11
C PRO A 7 5.64 -31.06 58.53
N VAL A 8 6.47 -31.22 57.50
CA VAL A 8 7.02 -30.13 56.67
C VAL A 8 5.89 -29.69 55.75
N SER A 9 5.34 -28.51 56.04
CA SER A 9 4.38 -27.81 55.16
C SER A 9 5.12 -27.19 54.00
N ALA A 10 5.08 -27.83 52.82
CA ALA A 10 5.53 -27.22 51.58
C ALA A 10 4.48 -26.20 51.14
N GLY A 11 4.72 -24.93 51.40
CA GLY A 11 3.92 -23.83 50.83
C GLY A 11 3.97 -23.82 49.30
N PRO A 12 2.89 -23.40 48.61
CA PRO A 12 2.90 -23.29 47.16
C PRO A 12 3.95 -22.29 46.72
N VAL A 13 4.93 -22.75 45.97
CA VAL A 13 5.89 -21.91 45.27
C VAL A 13 5.11 -21.22 44.15
N ALA A 14 4.70 -19.96 44.35
CA ALA A 14 4.15 -19.11 43.31
C ALA A 14 5.23 -18.94 42.22
N ALA A 15 5.04 -19.62 41.08
CA ALA A 15 5.84 -19.35 39.90
C ALA A 15 5.69 -17.85 39.52
N PRO A 16 6.76 -17.16 39.17
CA PRO A 16 6.65 -15.75 38.73
C PRO A 16 5.73 -15.70 37.51
N THR A 17 4.57 -15.10 37.67
CA THR A 17 3.68 -14.77 36.55
C THR A 17 4.39 -13.71 35.72
N GLN A 18 5.05 -14.11 34.65
CA GLN A 18 5.55 -13.18 33.67
C GLN A 18 4.35 -12.50 33.03
N GLU A 19 4.21 -11.19 33.26
CA GLU A 19 3.20 -10.38 32.59
C GLU A 19 3.49 -10.36 31.08
N VAL A 20 2.60 -10.98 30.31
CA VAL A 20 2.70 -10.96 28.82
C VAL A 20 2.45 -9.54 28.34
N ARG A 21 3.42 -8.97 27.63
CA ARG A 21 3.37 -7.61 27.08
C ARG A 21 2.90 -7.66 25.62
N ILE A 22 1.68 -7.19 25.40
CA ILE A 22 1.06 -7.16 24.08
C ILE A 22 0.98 -5.71 23.58
N ALA A 23 1.25 -5.52 22.30
CA ALA A 23 0.98 -4.27 21.61
C ALA A 23 0.15 -4.54 20.34
N ALA A 24 -0.47 -3.49 19.81
CA ALA A 24 -1.21 -3.56 18.56
C ALA A 24 -0.73 -2.46 17.60
N VAL A 25 -0.81 -2.76 16.31
CA VAL A 25 -0.53 -1.82 15.21
C VAL A 25 -1.64 -1.85 14.18
N ASN A 26 -1.93 -0.69 13.60
CA ASN A 26 -2.87 -0.56 12.50
C ASN A 26 -2.08 -0.41 11.18
N SER A 27 -2.00 -1.50 10.42
CA SER A 27 -1.26 -1.55 9.15
C SER A 27 -1.84 -0.61 8.10
N ASP A 28 -3.17 -0.45 8.07
CA ASP A 28 -3.84 0.47 7.14
C ASP A 28 -3.47 1.93 7.39
N ARG A 29 -3.37 2.33 8.66
CA ARG A 29 -2.90 3.67 9.01
C ARG A 29 -1.45 3.87 8.59
N ILE A 30 -0.59 2.88 8.81
CA ILE A 30 0.82 2.92 8.40
C ILE A 30 0.94 3.11 6.89
N LEU A 31 0.17 2.34 6.10
CA LEU A 31 0.17 2.42 4.64
C LEU A 31 -0.40 3.71 4.06
N ARG A 32 -1.25 4.42 4.81
CA ARG A 32 -1.86 5.68 4.36
C ARG A 32 -1.14 6.92 4.87
N GLU A 33 -0.65 6.89 6.11
CA GLU A 33 -0.21 8.08 6.83
C GLU A 33 1.32 8.19 6.91
N SER A 34 2.06 7.09 6.74
CA SER A 34 3.52 7.13 6.85
C SER A 34 4.17 8.04 5.80
N ALA A 35 5.25 8.68 6.16
CA ALA A 35 6.04 9.51 5.25
C ALA A 35 6.54 8.69 4.04
N LEU A 36 6.87 7.40 4.24
CA LEU A 36 7.26 6.49 3.17
C LEU A 36 6.13 6.22 2.19
N ALA A 37 4.91 5.98 2.68
CA ALA A 37 3.75 5.75 1.82
C ALA A 37 3.43 6.99 0.98
N LYS A 38 3.48 8.17 1.57
CA LYS A 38 3.30 9.44 0.84
C LYS A 38 4.39 9.67 -0.21
N ALA A 39 5.65 9.39 0.12
CA ALA A 39 6.76 9.48 -0.83
C ALA A 39 6.60 8.48 -1.99
N ALA A 40 6.15 7.26 -1.71
CA ALA A 40 5.87 6.25 -2.72
C ALA A 40 4.74 6.68 -3.67
N GLN A 41 3.67 7.30 -3.15
CA GLN A 41 2.58 7.84 -3.96
C GLN A 41 3.06 8.99 -4.87
N GLU A 42 3.84 9.93 -4.35
CA GLU A 42 4.39 11.02 -5.16
C GLU A 42 5.36 10.51 -6.23
N LYS A 43 6.18 9.51 -5.92
CA LYS A 43 7.06 8.85 -6.89
C LYS A 43 6.26 8.22 -8.04
N LEU A 44 5.22 7.45 -7.72
CA LEU A 44 4.33 6.86 -8.73
C LEU A 44 3.65 7.92 -9.59
N LYS A 45 3.15 8.98 -8.98
CA LYS A 45 2.53 10.10 -9.70
C LYS A 45 3.50 10.76 -10.67
N GLN A 46 4.74 11.00 -10.27
CA GLN A 46 5.77 11.57 -11.14
C GLN A 46 6.14 10.61 -12.27
N GLU A 47 6.36 9.33 -11.96
CA GLU A 47 6.73 8.29 -12.91
C GLU A 47 5.67 8.11 -14.02
N PHE A 48 4.40 8.17 -13.64
CA PHE A 48 3.29 7.91 -14.56
C PHE A 48 2.65 9.17 -15.18
N SER A 49 2.98 10.37 -14.70
CA SER A 49 2.34 11.61 -15.13
C SER A 49 2.45 11.88 -16.63
N LYS A 50 3.61 11.59 -17.24
CA LYS A 50 3.82 11.79 -18.68
C LYS A 50 2.94 10.85 -19.50
N ARG A 51 2.89 9.56 -19.14
CA ARG A 51 2.04 8.57 -19.81
C ARG A 51 0.56 8.88 -19.66
N ASP A 52 0.14 9.38 -18.51
CA ASP A 52 -1.23 9.84 -18.28
C ASP A 52 -1.60 11.01 -19.20
N GLN A 53 -0.72 12.00 -19.33
CA GLN A 53 -0.91 13.12 -20.24
C GLN A 53 -0.97 12.67 -21.71
N GLU A 54 -0.13 11.71 -22.11
CA GLU A 54 -0.15 11.14 -23.47
C GLU A 54 -1.47 10.40 -23.75
N LEU A 55 -1.98 9.63 -22.79
CA LEU A 55 -3.27 8.97 -22.89
C LEU A 55 -4.43 9.97 -23.00
N GLN A 56 -4.41 11.03 -22.19
CA GLN A 56 -5.42 12.09 -22.25
C GLN A 56 -5.41 12.82 -23.59
N ALA A 57 -4.23 13.11 -24.14
CA ALA A 57 -4.08 13.74 -25.46
C ALA A 57 -4.59 12.80 -26.57
N LEU A 58 -4.28 11.52 -26.49
CA LEU A 58 -4.74 10.52 -27.44
C LEU A 58 -6.26 10.37 -27.41
N ALA A 59 -6.87 10.32 -26.22
CA ALA A 59 -8.33 10.30 -26.05
C ALA A 59 -9.01 11.53 -26.67
N LYS A 60 -8.45 12.73 -26.48
CA LYS A 60 -8.94 13.97 -27.10
C LYS A 60 -8.85 13.92 -28.62
N THR A 61 -7.74 13.42 -29.15
CA THR A 61 -7.52 13.27 -30.61
C THR A 61 -8.52 12.28 -31.21
N LEU A 62 -8.76 11.15 -30.53
CA LEU A 62 -9.71 10.12 -30.94
C LEU A 62 -11.12 10.69 -31.01
N LYS A 63 -11.55 11.40 -29.98
CA LYS A 63 -12.86 12.07 -29.93
C LYS A 63 -12.99 13.15 -31.03
N ALA A 64 -11.94 13.94 -31.26
CA ALA A 64 -11.98 14.98 -32.30
C ALA A 64 -12.08 14.36 -33.72
N LYS A 65 -11.33 13.30 -33.99
CA LYS A 65 -11.38 12.58 -35.28
C LYS A 65 -12.73 11.89 -35.51
N SER A 66 -13.29 11.25 -34.48
CA SER A 66 -14.65 10.67 -34.55
C SER A 66 -15.69 11.74 -34.86
N ASN A 67 -15.74 12.84 -34.10
CA ASN A 67 -16.66 13.92 -34.35
C ASN A 67 -16.51 14.56 -35.75
N LYS A 68 -15.28 14.67 -36.23
CA LYS A 68 -15.01 15.20 -37.58
C LYS A 68 -15.54 14.25 -38.67
N LEU A 69 -15.33 12.94 -38.49
CA LEU A 69 -15.84 11.93 -39.42
C LEU A 69 -17.37 11.95 -39.45
N ASP A 70 -18.04 12.00 -38.29
CA ASP A 70 -19.51 12.03 -38.19
C ASP A 70 -20.11 13.27 -38.88
N LYS A 71 -19.50 14.45 -38.63
CA LYS A 71 -19.98 15.72 -39.23
C LYS A 71 -19.78 15.81 -40.72
N ASN A 72 -18.70 15.23 -41.25
CA ASN A 72 -18.31 15.36 -42.66
C ASN A 72 -18.64 14.11 -43.48
N ALA A 73 -19.26 13.10 -42.90
CA ALA A 73 -19.51 11.80 -43.54
C ALA A 73 -20.23 11.93 -44.91
N ALA A 74 -21.16 12.88 -45.02
CA ALA A 74 -21.91 13.12 -46.25
C ALA A 74 -21.09 13.86 -47.34
N ALA A 75 -20.06 14.60 -46.98
CA ALA A 75 -19.22 15.39 -47.87
C ALA A 75 -17.98 14.62 -48.37
N LEU A 76 -17.61 13.51 -47.70
CA LEU A 76 -16.46 12.70 -48.06
C LEU A 76 -16.80 11.69 -49.15
N SER A 77 -15.88 11.48 -50.10
CA SER A 77 -15.94 10.37 -51.06
C SER A 77 -15.80 9.04 -50.32
N ASP A 78 -16.30 7.94 -50.94
CA ASP A 78 -16.23 6.60 -50.37
C ASP A 78 -14.80 6.15 -49.97
N PRO A 79 -13.76 6.39 -50.80
CA PRO A 79 -12.40 6.04 -50.42
C PRO A 79 -11.86 6.89 -49.26
N GLU A 80 -12.21 8.16 -49.20
CA GLU A 80 -11.80 9.05 -48.08
C GLU A 80 -12.47 8.63 -46.76
N ARG A 81 -13.75 8.30 -46.80
CA ARG A 81 -14.50 7.81 -45.65
C ARG A 81 -13.90 6.51 -45.09
N LYS A 82 -13.62 5.55 -45.99
CA LYS A 82 -12.98 4.27 -45.60
C LYS A 82 -11.62 4.48 -44.98
N ARG A 83 -10.79 5.40 -45.55
CA ARG A 83 -9.48 5.75 -44.97
C ARG A 83 -9.61 6.35 -43.56
N ALA A 84 -10.51 7.31 -43.38
CA ALA A 84 -10.75 7.95 -42.11
C ALA A 84 -11.27 6.97 -41.03
N GLN A 85 -12.14 6.02 -41.42
CA GLN A 85 -12.61 4.94 -40.54
C GLN A 85 -11.47 4.00 -40.14
N LEU A 86 -10.60 3.63 -41.08
CA LEU A 86 -9.45 2.79 -40.78
C LEU A 86 -8.48 3.46 -39.81
N GLU A 87 -8.16 4.73 -40.06
CA GLU A 87 -7.32 5.51 -39.16
C GLU A 87 -7.91 5.63 -37.75
N LEU A 88 -9.22 5.84 -37.64
CA LEU A 88 -9.92 5.91 -36.34
C LEU A 88 -9.86 4.57 -35.60
N THR A 89 -10.10 3.46 -36.33
CA THR A 89 -10.01 2.11 -35.75
C THR A 89 -8.60 1.79 -35.25
N GLN A 90 -7.57 2.14 -36.03
CA GLN A 90 -6.18 1.93 -35.63
C GLN A 90 -5.81 2.78 -34.40
N LEU A 91 -6.26 4.03 -34.37
CA LEU A 91 -6.01 4.93 -33.25
C LEU A 91 -6.71 4.45 -31.97
N ASP A 92 -7.95 3.95 -32.11
CA ASP A 92 -8.70 3.38 -30.98
C ASP A 92 -8.01 2.13 -30.43
N ALA A 93 -7.59 1.23 -31.32
CA ALA A 93 -6.85 0.03 -30.91
C ALA A 93 -5.53 0.37 -30.19
N ASP A 94 -4.78 1.38 -30.66
CA ASP A 94 -3.56 1.86 -30.01
C ASP A 94 -3.87 2.48 -28.64
N PHE A 95 -4.92 3.29 -28.53
CA PHE A 95 -5.37 3.87 -27.28
C PHE A 95 -5.73 2.79 -26.26
N GLN A 96 -6.54 1.82 -26.62
CA GLN A 96 -6.93 0.72 -25.72
C GLN A 96 -5.74 -0.12 -25.28
N ARG A 97 -4.80 -0.40 -26.18
CA ARG A 97 -3.56 -1.11 -25.84
C ARG A 97 -2.74 -0.32 -24.81
N LYS A 98 -2.46 0.94 -25.08
CA LYS A 98 -1.70 1.83 -24.19
C LYS A 98 -2.38 2.01 -22.83
N GLN A 99 -3.69 2.08 -22.80
CA GLN A 99 -4.47 2.19 -21.56
C GLN A 99 -4.34 0.91 -20.70
N ARG A 100 -4.37 -0.27 -21.32
CA ARG A 100 -4.14 -1.54 -20.59
C ARG A 100 -2.72 -1.60 -20.05
N GLU A 101 -1.71 -1.35 -20.88
CA GLU A 101 -0.30 -1.33 -20.48
C GLU A 101 -0.06 -0.35 -19.33
N PHE A 102 -0.63 0.85 -19.41
CA PHE A 102 -0.55 1.85 -18.32
C PHE A 102 -1.16 1.33 -17.02
N SER A 103 -2.35 0.74 -17.09
CA SER A 103 -3.06 0.22 -15.92
C SER A 103 -2.31 -0.95 -15.26
N GLU A 104 -1.79 -1.87 -16.08
CA GLU A 104 -1.02 -3.03 -15.62
C GLU A 104 0.29 -2.59 -14.96
N ASP A 105 1.06 -1.73 -15.62
CA ASP A 105 2.33 -1.21 -15.08
C ASP A 105 2.11 -0.41 -13.79
N LEU A 106 1.08 0.46 -13.74
CA LEU A 106 0.76 1.24 -12.55
C LEU A 106 0.39 0.34 -11.37
N ASN A 107 -0.42 -0.69 -11.62
CA ASN A 107 -0.80 -1.66 -10.59
C ASN A 107 0.41 -2.46 -10.09
N GLN A 108 1.26 -2.92 -10.98
CA GLN A 108 2.49 -3.61 -10.62
C GLN A 108 3.40 -2.72 -9.77
N ARG A 109 3.70 -1.51 -10.25
CA ARG A 109 4.55 -0.56 -9.54
C ARG A 109 3.98 -0.16 -8.18
N ARG A 110 2.65 0.01 -8.10
CA ARG A 110 1.97 0.27 -6.82
C ARG A 110 2.17 -0.87 -5.82
N ASN A 111 2.02 -2.11 -6.27
CA ASN A 111 2.22 -3.27 -5.41
C ASN A 111 3.67 -3.38 -4.92
N GLU A 112 4.65 -3.10 -5.79
CA GLU A 112 6.07 -3.07 -5.42
C GLU A 112 6.36 -2.01 -4.36
N GLU A 113 5.86 -0.78 -4.53
CA GLU A 113 6.05 0.31 -3.56
C GLU A 113 5.34 0.00 -2.23
N LEU A 114 4.13 -0.58 -2.25
CA LEU A 114 3.44 -1.02 -1.04
C LEU A 114 4.19 -2.11 -0.30
N ALA A 115 4.75 -3.10 -1.01
CA ALA A 115 5.57 -4.15 -0.43
C ALA A 115 6.82 -3.58 0.25
N ALA A 116 7.48 -2.60 -0.38
CA ALA A 116 8.64 -1.92 0.19
C ALA A 116 8.30 -1.14 1.48
N VAL A 117 7.15 -0.47 1.52
CA VAL A 117 6.65 0.23 2.71
C VAL A 117 6.37 -0.76 3.84
N LEU A 118 5.70 -1.88 3.55
CA LEU A 118 5.41 -2.92 4.54
C LEU A 118 6.68 -3.58 5.10
N GLU A 119 7.65 -3.89 4.23
CA GLU A 119 8.93 -4.45 4.66
C GLU A 119 9.64 -3.49 5.63
N ARG A 120 9.66 -2.21 5.33
CA ARG A 120 10.26 -1.20 6.20
C ARG A 120 9.49 -1.05 7.51
N ALA A 121 8.16 -1.06 7.46
CA ALA A 121 7.31 -1.00 8.64
C ALA A 121 7.56 -2.21 9.56
N ASN A 122 7.63 -3.42 9.00
CA ASN A 122 7.90 -4.63 9.76
C ASN A 122 9.29 -4.61 10.45
N LYS A 123 10.32 -4.07 9.79
CA LYS A 123 11.63 -3.86 10.41
C LYS A 123 11.56 -2.91 11.61
N VAL A 124 10.84 -1.80 11.47
CA VAL A 124 10.65 -0.82 12.56
C VAL A 124 9.83 -1.42 13.70
N ILE A 125 8.73 -2.14 13.39
CA ILE A 125 7.90 -2.81 14.39
C ILE A 125 8.74 -3.81 15.20
N LYS A 126 9.60 -4.60 14.53
CA LYS A 126 10.50 -5.54 15.18
C LYS A 126 11.48 -4.82 16.13
N GLN A 127 12.09 -3.72 15.69
CA GLN A 127 12.99 -2.91 16.53
C GLN A 127 12.27 -2.35 17.77
N ILE A 128 11.04 -1.84 17.63
CA ILE A 128 10.23 -1.36 18.75
C ILE A 128 9.91 -2.51 19.70
N SER A 129 9.54 -3.69 19.14
CA SER A 129 9.23 -4.88 19.92
C SER A 129 10.40 -5.30 20.81
N GLU A 130 11.59 -5.39 20.23
CA GLU A 130 12.82 -5.76 20.94
C GLU A 130 13.19 -4.72 22.00
N ALA A 131 13.13 -3.42 21.66
CA ALA A 131 13.48 -2.32 22.58
C ALA A 131 12.53 -2.19 23.78
N ARG A 132 11.26 -2.56 23.61
CA ARG A 132 10.22 -2.44 24.66
C ARG A 132 9.83 -3.79 25.29
N ASN A 133 10.48 -4.88 24.88
CA ASN A 133 10.20 -6.24 25.36
C ASN A 133 8.72 -6.62 25.22
N TYR A 134 8.16 -6.42 24.01
CA TYR A 134 6.83 -6.96 23.68
C TYR A 134 6.95 -8.43 23.31
N ASP A 135 6.07 -9.27 23.87
CA ASP A 135 5.99 -10.69 23.57
C ASP A 135 5.15 -10.98 22.32
N LEU A 136 4.18 -10.10 22.05
CA LEU A 136 3.28 -10.22 20.90
C LEU A 136 2.89 -8.84 20.36
N ILE A 137 2.91 -8.71 19.03
CA ILE A 137 2.31 -7.56 18.33
C ILE A 137 1.18 -8.08 17.44
N VAL A 138 -0.02 -7.51 17.63
CA VAL A 138 -1.23 -7.88 16.90
C VAL A 138 -1.49 -6.86 15.81
N GLN A 139 -1.83 -7.33 14.62
CA GLN A 139 -2.33 -6.51 13.51
C GLN A 139 -3.83 -6.75 13.34
N GLU A 140 -4.56 -5.74 12.89
CA GLU A 140 -5.97 -5.87 12.50
C GLU A 140 -6.91 -6.39 13.60
N ALA A 141 -6.80 -5.86 14.80
CA ALA A 141 -7.72 -6.20 15.88
C ALA A 141 -9.04 -5.41 15.76
N VAL A 142 -10.16 -6.08 16.11
CA VAL A 142 -11.50 -5.44 16.13
C VAL A 142 -11.57 -4.27 17.11
N TYR A 143 -10.88 -4.40 18.23
CA TYR A 143 -10.75 -3.36 19.25
C TYR A 143 -9.34 -3.35 19.82
N VAL A 144 -8.76 -2.15 19.90
CA VAL A 144 -7.45 -1.91 20.51
C VAL A 144 -7.61 -0.82 21.55
N ASN A 145 -7.22 -1.11 22.79
CA ASN A 145 -7.12 -0.07 23.80
C ASN A 145 -5.96 0.90 23.42
N PRO A 146 -6.17 2.21 23.44
CA PRO A 146 -5.12 3.19 23.10
C PRO A 146 -3.80 3.01 23.85
N ARG A 147 -3.84 2.42 25.05
CA ARG A 147 -2.67 2.15 25.88
C ARG A 147 -1.68 1.16 25.23
N ILE A 148 -2.18 0.21 24.41
CA ILE A 148 -1.37 -0.80 23.75
C ILE A 148 -1.18 -0.54 22.25
N ASP A 149 -1.78 0.51 21.70
CA ASP A 149 -1.61 0.93 20.31
C ASP A 149 -0.28 1.67 20.14
N ILE A 150 0.63 1.06 19.37
CA ILE A 150 1.95 1.64 19.07
C ILE A 150 2.04 2.18 17.63
N THR A 151 0.91 2.33 16.93
CA THR A 151 0.87 2.80 15.53
C THR A 151 1.57 4.15 15.36
N ASP A 152 1.32 5.10 16.26
CA ASP A 152 1.94 6.43 16.17
C ASP A 152 3.45 6.40 16.41
N ASP A 153 3.94 5.48 17.24
CA ASP A 153 5.37 5.30 17.46
C ASP A 153 6.04 4.71 16.20
N VAL A 154 5.38 3.77 15.53
CA VAL A 154 5.83 3.24 14.24
C VAL A 154 5.85 4.34 13.17
N LEU A 155 4.80 5.16 13.07
CA LEU A 155 4.72 6.28 12.13
C LEU A 155 5.86 7.30 12.36
N LYS A 156 6.14 7.66 13.62
CA LYS A 156 7.26 8.53 13.98
C LYS A 156 8.61 7.93 13.63
N ALA A 157 8.80 6.64 13.87
CA ALA A 157 10.05 5.96 13.54
C ALA A 157 10.26 5.86 12.01
N LEU A 158 9.19 5.64 11.23
CA LEU A 158 9.23 5.62 9.78
C LEU A 158 9.51 6.99 9.14
N SER A 159 9.31 8.09 9.86
CA SER A 159 9.64 9.43 9.38
C SER A 159 11.13 9.78 9.50
N LYS A 160 11.90 9.03 10.28
CA LYS A 160 13.34 9.24 10.42
C LYS A 160 14.12 8.57 9.28
N PRO A 161 15.16 9.21 8.70
CA PRO A 161 15.87 8.68 7.54
C PRO A 161 16.47 7.28 7.73
N ASN A 162 16.84 6.91 8.97
CA ASN A 162 17.47 5.63 9.29
C ASN A 162 16.60 4.70 10.15
N GLY A 163 15.35 5.05 10.45
CA GLY A 163 14.47 4.22 11.28
C GLY A 163 15.05 3.91 12.68
N GLY A 164 15.94 4.79 13.19
CA GLY A 164 16.58 4.61 14.48
C GLY A 164 15.77 5.29 15.61
N PHE A 165 15.72 4.60 16.77
CA PHE A 165 15.28 5.16 18.05
C PHE A 165 16.38 6.02 18.64
#